data_63b1b5721db660b5a79e87ea2e388d17
#
_entry.id   63b1b5721db660b5a79e87ea2e388d17
#
_cell.length_a   1.000
_cell.length_b   1.000
_cell.length_c   1.000
_cell.angle_alpha   90.00
_cell.angle_beta   90.00
_cell.angle_gamma   90.00
#
_symmetry.space_group_name_H-M   'P 1'
#
loop_
_entity.id
_entity.type
_entity.pdbx_description
1 polymer ?
#
loop_
_entity_poly.entity_id
_entity_poly.type
_entity_poly.pdbx_seq_one_letter_code
_entity_poly.pdbx_strand_id
1 'polypeptide(L)'
;MAGDGSVRVEAAWFTPARLLLLFCLMSLLIYLDRGTMSSAAVSGNPGGDAPDAPQPSGLQGEFGISYYQYGWLQAAFMIGLLCGSPVFSALAKRANPFRLIAVGLGTWTVATMACALSPNYMALFLARTLVGVGEASFCALAAPFIDDFAPPGKKATWLACFYLCIPLGVACGFMYGGIVGGSPRLGWRWAFALESVAMLPVVMFCSASHPIPMRGVSVSSVSSVPTDGAGESSSDAGGDTGDETLLGETRVGSGGERMGTGGRRRLRRVGSSSAHLSKTATKEFMRDAAGLLRHPVYVMTVAGYVAYTAVIGVYAVWGPKAAKAVFPDVLKTPSDADFVLGLVTVVAGAGGTAIGGIAVDKLGNSVGNALSVCAVSSAVGFVLLELAFLSTSFPIFLVFFLLGETAAFVTQAPI
;
A
#
# COMPACT_ATOMS: atom_id res chain seq x y z
N MET A 1 -2.89 -41.55 -0.80
CA MET A 1 -3.20 -40.49 -1.78
C MET A 1 -4.70 -40.25 -1.70
N ALA A 2 -5.11 -39.33 -0.83
CA ALA A 2 -6.51 -38.86 -0.73
C ALA A 2 -6.55 -37.49 -1.36
N GLY A 3 -7.16 -37.40 -2.53
CA GLY A 3 -7.38 -36.14 -3.22
C GLY A 3 -8.37 -35.26 -2.44
N ASP A 4 -7.91 -34.12 -1.99
CA ASP A 4 -8.76 -33.07 -1.45
C ASP A 4 -9.64 -32.54 -2.59
N GLY A 5 -10.90 -33.00 -2.59
CA GLY A 5 -11.92 -32.68 -3.57
C GLY A 5 -12.57 -31.31 -3.38
N SER A 6 -11.84 -30.29 -2.95
CA SER A 6 -12.33 -28.93 -2.98
C SER A 6 -12.29 -28.43 -4.43
N VAL A 7 -13.44 -28.45 -5.10
CA VAL A 7 -13.65 -27.76 -6.38
C VAL A 7 -13.36 -26.27 -6.15
N ARG A 8 -12.11 -25.86 -6.42
CA ARG A 8 -11.79 -24.44 -6.53
C ARG A 8 -12.46 -23.91 -7.79
N VAL A 9 -13.53 -23.16 -7.62
CA VAL A 9 -14.06 -22.35 -8.71
C VAL A 9 -13.02 -21.27 -8.98
N GLU A 10 -12.05 -21.60 -9.85
CA GLU A 10 -11.09 -20.60 -10.32
C GLU A 10 -11.85 -19.56 -11.15
N ALA A 11 -11.73 -18.30 -10.79
CA ALA A 11 -12.31 -17.24 -11.59
C ALA A 11 -11.78 -17.36 -13.03
N ALA A 12 -12.65 -17.32 -14.03
CA ALA A 12 -12.31 -17.57 -15.44
C ALA A 12 -11.20 -16.67 -15.99
N TRP A 13 -10.96 -15.49 -15.35
CA TRP A 13 -9.89 -14.55 -15.72
C TRP A 13 -8.58 -14.81 -14.98
N PHE A 14 -8.61 -15.64 -13.91
CA PHE A 14 -7.48 -15.77 -13.00
C PHE A 14 -6.34 -16.57 -13.61
N THR A 15 -5.20 -15.90 -13.78
CA THR A 15 -3.89 -16.53 -13.87
C THR A 15 -2.94 -15.73 -12.97
N PRO A 16 -1.93 -16.35 -12.34
CA PRO A 16 -0.99 -15.62 -11.49
C PRO A 16 -0.35 -14.41 -12.19
N ALA A 17 0.01 -14.55 -13.47
CA ALA A 17 0.58 -13.45 -14.25
C ALA A 17 -0.40 -12.28 -14.47
N ARG A 18 -1.69 -12.57 -14.70
CA ARG A 18 -2.72 -11.51 -14.83
C ARG A 18 -2.96 -10.81 -13.49
N LEU A 19 -2.87 -11.54 -12.38
CA LEU A 19 -2.96 -10.95 -11.05
C LEU A 19 -1.79 -9.99 -10.80
N LEU A 20 -0.55 -10.39 -11.12
CA LEU A 20 0.61 -9.50 -11.04
C LEU A 20 0.43 -8.25 -11.88
N LEU A 21 0.00 -8.40 -13.15
CA LEU A 21 -0.24 -7.27 -14.04
C LEU A 21 -1.29 -6.31 -13.49
N LEU A 22 -2.40 -6.85 -12.95
CA LEU A 22 -3.44 -6.05 -12.31
C LEU A 22 -2.88 -5.26 -11.11
N PHE A 23 -2.08 -5.90 -10.25
CA PHE A 23 -1.48 -5.23 -9.10
C PHE A 23 -0.40 -4.21 -9.49
N CYS A 24 0.37 -4.47 -10.54
CA CYS A 24 1.29 -3.48 -11.12
C CYS A 24 0.53 -2.26 -11.67
N LEU A 25 -0.59 -2.46 -12.37
CA LEU A 25 -1.43 -1.37 -12.86
C LEU A 25 -2.02 -0.54 -11.71
N MET A 26 -2.55 -1.20 -10.67
CA MET A 26 -3.04 -0.51 -9.47
C MET A 26 -1.91 0.30 -8.81
N SER A 27 -0.74 -0.31 -8.64
CA SER A 27 0.43 0.36 -8.06
C SER A 27 0.83 1.59 -8.87
N LEU A 28 0.92 1.47 -10.20
CA LEU A 28 1.22 2.60 -11.07
C LEU A 28 0.23 3.76 -10.88
N LEU A 29 -1.07 3.49 -10.86
CA LEU A 29 -2.09 4.54 -10.67
C LEU A 29 -2.03 5.19 -9.28
N ILE A 30 -1.80 4.40 -8.24
CA ILE A 30 -1.67 4.90 -6.86
C ILE A 30 -0.43 5.81 -6.72
N TYR A 31 0.71 5.37 -7.24
CA TYR A 31 1.94 6.15 -7.17
C TYR A 31 1.98 7.31 -8.17
N LEU A 32 1.19 7.25 -9.24
CA LEU A 32 0.96 8.38 -10.12
C LEU A 32 0.29 9.54 -9.38
N ASP A 33 -0.75 9.29 -8.54
CA ASP A 33 -1.36 10.32 -7.68
C ASP A 33 -0.32 11.01 -6.76
N ARG A 34 0.61 10.25 -6.19
CA ARG A 34 1.67 10.82 -5.35
C ARG A 34 2.58 11.76 -6.14
N GLY A 35 2.98 11.35 -7.36
CA GLY A 35 3.76 12.19 -8.26
C GLY A 35 2.99 13.42 -8.73
N THR A 36 1.73 13.25 -9.10
CA THR A 36 0.84 14.35 -9.52
C THR A 36 0.70 15.40 -8.43
N MET A 37 0.42 15.00 -7.19
CA MET A 37 0.33 15.93 -6.07
C MET A 37 1.65 16.67 -5.85
N SER A 38 2.79 16.04 -6.07
CA SER A 38 4.11 16.63 -5.87
C SER A 38 4.61 17.44 -7.08
N SER A 39 3.94 17.35 -8.22
CA SER A 39 4.25 18.13 -9.42
C SER A 39 4.26 19.64 -9.14
N ALA A 40 5.26 20.33 -9.66
CA ALA A 40 5.40 21.78 -9.49
C ALA A 40 4.24 22.55 -10.16
N ALA A 41 3.70 22.01 -11.26
CA ALA A 41 2.55 22.60 -11.95
C ALA A 41 1.24 22.45 -11.18
N VAL A 42 1.00 21.27 -10.58
CA VAL A 42 -0.19 21.00 -9.78
C VAL A 42 -0.14 21.75 -8.45
N SER A 43 0.97 21.64 -7.73
CA SER A 43 1.15 22.29 -6.45
C SER A 43 1.20 23.83 -6.56
N GLY A 44 1.77 24.33 -7.63
CA GLY A 44 1.80 25.75 -7.94
C GLY A 44 2.63 26.61 -6.97
N ASN A 45 2.26 27.88 -6.86
CA ASN A 45 2.95 28.87 -6.06
C ASN A 45 1.93 29.72 -5.29
N PRO A 46 2.15 30.04 -4.00
CA PRO A 46 1.23 30.88 -3.23
C PRO A 46 1.19 32.34 -3.69
N GLY A 47 2.16 32.77 -4.52
CA GLY A 47 2.37 34.18 -4.79
C GLY A 47 3.15 34.88 -3.68
N GLY A 48 3.34 36.20 -3.82
CA GLY A 48 4.00 37.05 -2.81
C GLY A 48 3.67 38.49 -3.03
N ASP A 49 3.89 39.31 -2.00
CA ASP A 49 3.60 40.75 -2.02
C ASP A 49 4.71 41.59 -2.71
N ALA A 50 5.84 41.00 -3.04
CA ALA A 50 6.94 41.64 -3.72
C ALA A 50 6.61 41.90 -5.20
N PRO A 51 7.08 43.03 -5.80
CA PRO A 51 6.83 43.32 -7.21
C PRO A 51 7.30 42.23 -8.19
N ASP A 52 8.37 41.54 -7.83
CA ASP A 52 8.97 40.45 -8.61
C ASP A 52 8.51 39.07 -8.16
N ALA A 53 7.52 38.98 -7.24
CA ALA A 53 7.03 37.69 -6.76
C ALA A 53 6.32 36.91 -7.89
N PRO A 54 6.50 35.61 -7.94
CA PRO A 54 5.80 34.76 -8.92
C PRO A 54 4.28 34.89 -8.72
N GLN A 55 3.56 34.89 -9.83
CA GLN A 55 2.09 34.91 -9.79
C GLN A 55 1.52 33.68 -9.08
N PRO A 56 0.45 33.82 -8.28
CA PRO A 56 -0.23 32.70 -7.67
C PRO A 56 -0.66 31.68 -8.74
N SER A 57 -0.39 30.41 -8.53
CA SER A 57 -0.72 29.38 -9.49
C SER A 57 -0.97 28.03 -8.82
N GLY A 58 -1.64 27.13 -9.54
CA GLY A 58 -1.94 25.79 -9.06
C GLY A 58 -2.77 25.79 -7.78
N LEU A 59 -2.66 24.72 -7.02
CA LEU A 59 -3.39 24.50 -5.78
C LEU A 59 -3.05 25.54 -4.71
N GLN A 60 -1.76 25.91 -4.58
CA GLN A 60 -1.35 26.91 -3.59
C GLN A 60 -1.90 28.30 -3.91
N GLY A 61 -1.89 28.69 -5.18
CA GLY A 61 -2.43 29.98 -5.60
C GLY A 61 -3.94 30.07 -5.48
N GLU A 62 -4.66 28.98 -5.82
CA GLU A 62 -6.12 28.95 -5.75
C GLU A 62 -6.67 29.07 -4.32
N PHE A 63 -6.02 28.37 -3.36
CA PHE A 63 -6.45 28.38 -1.96
C PHE A 63 -5.70 29.41 -1.10
N GLY A 64 -4.74 30.14 -1.64
CA GLY A 64 -3.92 31.08 -0.89
C GLY A 64 -3.11 30.44 0.23
N ILE A 65 -2.65 29.19 0.06
CA ILE A 65 -1.99 28.42 1.11
C ILE A 65 -0.46 28.50 1.03
N SER A 66 0.16 28.61 2.19
CA SER A 66 1.62 28.63 2.33
C SER A 66 2.25 27.27 2.01
N TYR A 67 3.58 27.26 1.82
CA TYR A 67 4.35 26.01 1.69
C TYR A 67 4.19 25.08 2.91
N TYR A 68 4.05 25.65 4.10
CA TYR A 68 3.80 24.87 5.32
C TYR A 68 2.45 24.16 5.28
N GLN A 69 1.39 24.86 4.89
CA GLN A 69 0.05 24.26 4.73
C GLN A 69 0.02 23.21 3.62
N TYR A 70 0.76 23.45 2.54
CA TYR A 70 0.93 22.42 1.49
C TYR A 70 1.63 21.16 2.01
N GLY A 71 2.67 21.31 2.84
CA GLY A 71 3.31 20.17 3.52
C GLY A 71 2.34 19.37 4.38
N TRP A 72 1.39 20.03 5.05
CA TRP A 72 0.34 19.36 5.80
C TRP A 72 -0.63 18.55 4.94
N LEU A 73 -0.88 18.92 3.68
CA LEU A 73 -1.68 18.09 2.75
C LEU A 73 -0.97 16.75 2.44
N GLN A 74 0.35 16.79 2.31
CA GLN A 74 1.14 15.57 2.14
C GLN A 74 1.15 14.72 3.41
N ALA A 75 1.26 15.37 4.58
CA ALA A 75 1.19 14.70 5.88
C ALA A 75 -0.20 14.09 6.14
N ALA A 76 -1.28 14.76 5.75
CA ALA A 76 -2.65 14.26 5.90
C ALA A 76 -2.86 12.91 5.22
N PHE A 77 -2.34 12.77 4.00
CA PHE A 77 -2.33 11.49 3.29
C PHE A 77 -1.58 10.39 4.08
N MET A 78 -0.38 10.70 4.57
CA MET A 78 0.42 9.74 5.36
C MET A 78 -0.26 9.37 6.69
N ILE A 79 -0.95 10.30 7.34
CA ILE A 79 -1.76 10.04 8.54
C ILE A 79 -2.89 9.07 8.21
N GLY A 80 -3.60 9.29 7.10
CA GLY A 80 -4.64 8.38 6.62
C GLY A 80 -4.13 6.97 6.37
N LEU A 81 -2.99 6.85 5.70
CA LEU A 81 -2.31 5.58 5.42
C LEU A 81 -1.91 4.85 6.72
N LEU A 82 -1.31 5.59 7.67
CA LEU A 82 -0.90 5.07 8.96
C LEU A 82 -2.08 4.52 9.79
N CYS A 83 -3.19 5.26 9.82
CA CYS A 83 -4.40 4.85 10.54
C CYS A 83 -5.12 3.69 9.85
N GLY A 84 -5.14 3.68 8.52
CA GLY A 84 -5.82 2.66 7.72
C GLY A 84 -5.12 1.30 7.72
N SER A 85 -3.78 1.29 7.66
CA SER A 85 -3.01 0.04 7.49
C SER A 85 -3.25 -1.01 8.59
N PRO A 86 -3.27 -0.69 9.90
CA PRO A 86 -3.59 -1.66 10.94
C PRO A 86 -5.03 -2.18 10.84
N VAL A 87 -5.97 -1.33 10.42
CA VAL A 87 -7.37 -1.69 10.27
C VAL A 87 -7.53 -2.73 9.17
N PHE A 88 -6.99 -2.47 7.97
CA PHE A 88 -7.07 -3.41 6.85
C PHE A 88 -6.30 -4.70 7.12
N SER A 89 -5.14 -4.65 7.78
CA SER A 89 -4.37 -5.83 8.19
C SER A 89 -5.16 -6.70 9.19
N ALA A 90 -5.88 -6.08 10.13
CA ALA A 90 -6.73 -6.80 11.07
C ALA A 90 -7.98 -7.41 10.38
N LEU A 91 -8.59 -6.66 9.45
CA LEU A 91 -9.75 -7.12 8.68
C LEU A 91 -9.38 -8.28 7.74
N ALA A 92 -8.18 -8.33 7.20
CA ALA A 92 -7.72 -9.39 6.31
C ALA A 92 -7.75 -10.79 6.96
N LYS A 93 -7.67 -10.86 8.28
CA LYS A 93 -7.84 -12.11 9.05
C LYS A 93 -9.30 -12.62 9.07
N ARG A 94 -10.30 -11.77 8.77
CA ARG A 94 -11.73 -12.07 8.89
C ARG A 94 -12.51 -11.95 7.59
N ALA A 95 -12.02 -11.17 6.66
CA ALA A 95 -12.66 -10.91 5.38
C ALA A 95 -11.71 -11.29 4.23
N ASN A 96 -12.26 -11.52 3.05
CA ASN A 96 -11.44 -11.85 1.89
C ASN A 96 -10.53 -10.66 1.52
N PRO A 97 -9.20 -10.83 1.51
CA PRO A 97 -8.26 -9.75 1.26
C PRO A 97 -8.44 -9.08 -0.11
N PHE A 98 -8.81 -9.83 -1.15
CA PHE A 98 -9.05 -9.27 -2.49
C PHE A 98 -10.25 -8.30 -2.50
N ARG A 99 -11.32 -8.62 -1.76
CA ARG A 99 -12.44 -7.71 -1.57
C ARG A 99 -12.08 -6.48 -0.75
N LEU A 100 -11.22 -6.65 0.25
CA LEU A 100 -10.73 -5.52 1.05
C LEU A 100 -9.92 -4.53 0.20
N ILE A 101 -9.09 -5.03 -0.71
CA ILE A 101 -8.39 -4.19 -1.70
C ILE A 101 -9.42 -3.44 -2.57
N ALA A 102 -10.44 -4.12 -3.08
CA ALA A 102 -11.46 -3.47 -3.90
C ALA A 102 -12.21 -2.36 -3.14
N VAL A 103 -12.58 -2.59 -1.89
CA VAL A 103 -13.25 -1.58 -1.02
C VAL A 103 -12.31 -0.40 -0.75
N GLY A 104 -11.05 -0.66 -0.40
CA GLY A 104 -10.10 0.41 -0.15
C GLY A 104 -9.79 1.24 -1.38
N LEU A 105 -9.58 0.62 -2.54
CA LEU A 105 -9.38 1.34 -3.80
C LEU A 105 -10.64 2.08 -4.26
N GLY A 106 -11.82 1.56 -3.96
CA GLY A 106 -13.09 2.29 -4.14
C GLY A 106 -13.14 3.56 -3.28
N THR A 107 -12.74 3.47 -2.02
CA THR A 107 -12.60 4.62 -1.12
C THR A 107 -11.57 5.62 -1.66
N TRP A 108 -10.41 5.13 -2.12
CA TRP A 108 -9.37 5.94 -2.76
C TRP A 108 -9.92 6.70 -3.97
N THR A 109 -10.64 6.01 -4.86
CA THR A 109 -11.24 6.60 -6.07
C THR A 109 -12.21 7.73 -5.75
N VAL A 110 -13.13 7.50 -4.80
CA VAL A 110 -14.09 8.54 -4.35
C VAL A 110 -13.36 9.70 -3.68
N ALA A 111 -12.36 9.43 -2.86
CA ALA A 111 -11.58 10.45 -2.17
C ALA A 111 -10.73 11.29 -3.15
N THR A 112 -10.14 10.67 -4.18
CA THR A 112 -9.39 11.38 -5.23
C THR A 112 -10.32 12.28 -6.05
N MET A 113 -11.54 11.82 -6.38
CA MET A 113 -12.56 12.66 -6.99
C MET A 113 -12.95 13.83 -6.05
N ALA A 114 -13.09 13.57 -4.75
CA ALA A 114 -13.37 14.62 -3.77
C ALA A 114 -12.23 15.65 -3.69
N CYS A 115 -10.97 15.27 -3.91
CA CYS A 115 -9.86 16.23 -4.05
C CYS A 115 -10.09 17.17 -5.25
N ALA A 116 -10.48 16.62 -6.41
CA ALA A 116 -10.79 17.43 -7.60
C ALA A 116 -11.94 18.41 -7.37
N LEU A 117 -12.93 18.03 -6.59
CA LEU A 117 -14.13 18.82 -6.32
C LEU A 117 -14.04 19.67 -5.05
N SER A 118 -12.90 19.67 -4.35
CA SER A 118 -12.75 20.38 -3.07
C SER A 118 -12.93 21.90 -3.22
N PRO A 119 -13.84 22.51 -2.43
CA PRO A 119 -14.11 23.94 -2.51
C PRO A 119 -13.13 24.79 -1.66
N ASN A 120 -12.43 24.18 -0.71
CA ASN A 120 -11.52 24.85 0.20
C ASN A 120 -10.43 23.91 0.71
N TYR A 121 -9.42 24.50 1.36
CA TYR A 121 -8.28 23.76 1.92
C TYR A 121 -8.68 22.62 2.88
N MET A 122 -9.66 22.86 3.76
CA MET A 122 -10.07 21.85 4.76
C MET A 122 -10.75 20.64 4.09
N ALA A 123 -11.57 20.88 3.08
CA ALA A 123 -12.19 19.80 2.30
C ALA A 123 -11.12 18.98 1.57
N LEU A 124 -10.12 19.65 0.98
CA LEU A 124 -8.99 18.97 0.34
C LEU A 124 -8.15 18.19 1.35
N PHE A 125 -7.89 18.74 2.54
CA PHE A 125 -7.16 18.07 3.61
C PHE A 125 -7.84 16.77 4.06
N LEU A 126 -9.16 16.81 4.29
CA LEU A 126 -9.94 15.64 4.65
C LEU A 126 -9.99 14.61 3.51
N ALA A 127 -10.17 15.07 2.28
CA ALA A 127 -10.13 14.19 1.10
C ALA A 127 -8.77 13.50 0.97
N ARG A 128 -7.65 14.21 1.15
CA ARG A 128 -6.30 13.64 1.15
C ARG A 128 -6.09 12.61 2.27
N THR A 129 -6.61 12.86 3.46
CA THR A 129 -6.58 11.88 4.54
C THR A 129 -7.34 10.60 4.14
N LEU A 130 -8.49 10.74 3.51
CA LEU A 130 -9.29 9.62 3.06
C LEU A 130 -8.64 8.85 1.88
N VAL A 131 -7.94 9.54 0.98
CA VAL A 131 -7.08 8.91 -0.05
C VAL A 131 -6.08 7.96 0.62
N GLY A 132 -5.39 8.42 1.67
CA GLY A 132 -4.44 7.60 2.42
C GLY A 132 -5.10 6.37 3.08
N VAL A 133 -6.28 6.54 3.67
CA VAL A 133 -7.05 5.39 4.24
C VAL A 133 -7.39 4.37 3.15
N GLY A 134 -7.85 4.83 1.98
CA GLY A 134 -8.19 3.95 0.86
C GLY A 134 -6.98 3.16 0.35
N GLU A 135 -5.83 3.83 0.20
CA GLU A 135 -4.59 3.21 -0.26
C GLU A 135 -4.02 2.18 0.73
N ALA A 136 -4.28 2.36 2.04
CA ALA A 136 -3.77 1.48 3.09
C ALA A 136 -4.13 0.01 2.87
N SER A 137 -5.30 -0.28 2.30
CA SER A 137 -5.71 -1.65 1.98
C SER A 137 -4.78 -2.32 0.97
N PHE A 138 -4.42 -1.59 -0.08
CA PHE A 138 -3.54 -2.08 -1.12
C PHE A 138 -2.09 -2.22 -0.62
N CYS A 139 -1.55 -1.21 0.04
CA CYS A 139 -0.19 -1.26 0.59
C CYS A 139 0.02 -2.41 1.59
N ALA A 140 -0.99 -2.70 2.42
CA ALA A 140 -0.90 -3.76 3.41
C ALA A 140 -1.04 -5.17 2.83
N LEU A 141 -1.76 -5.34 1.72
CA LEU A 141 -2.19 -6.66 1.23
C LEU A 141 -1.56 -7.07 -0.10
N ALA A 142 -1.12 -6.14 -0.94
CA ALA A 142 -0.67 -6.45 -2.29
C ALA A 142 0.60 -7.32 -2.32
N ALA A 143 1.63 -6.97 -1.56
CA ALA A 143 2.87 -7.73 -1.53
C ALA A 143 2.69 -9.17 -1.00
N PRO A 144 1.97 -9.42 0.12
CA PRO A 144 1.61 -10.77 0.55
C PRO A 144 0.82 -11.57 -0.51
N PHE A 145 -0.08 -10.91 -1.24
CA PHE A 145 -0.81 -11.56 -2.34
C PHE A 145 0.12 -12.03 -3.46
N ILE A 146 1.05 -11.16 -3.87
CA ILE A 146 2.03 -11.49 -4.92
C ILE A 146 2.91 -12.66 -4.47
N ASP A 147 3.38 -12.65 -3.21
CA ASP A 147 4.21 -13.72 -2.67
C ASP A 147 3.49 -15.07 -2.66
N ASP A 148 2.20 -15.08 -2.31
CA ASP A 148 1.37 -16.29 -2.28
C ASP A 148 1.16 -16.93 -3.65
N PHE A 149 1.03 -16.13 -4.71
CA PHE A 149 0.70 -16.60 -6.06
C PHE A 149 1.90 -16.65 -7.01
N ALA A 150 3.06 -16.14 -6.60
CA ALA A 150 4.26 -16.20 -7.42
C ALA A 150 4.71 -17.65 -7.64
N PRO A 151 5.14 -18.00 -8.87
CA PRO A 151 5.70 -19.32 -9.16
C PRO A 151 6.92 -19.62 -8.29
N PRO A 152 7.15 -20.90 -7.93
CA PRO A 152 8.34 -21.30 -7.19
C PRO A 152 9.62 -20.80 -7.89
N GLY A 153 10.53 -20.19 -7.13
CA GLY A 153 11.79 -19.64 -7.64
C GLY A 153 11.68 -18.28 -8.33
N LYS A 154 10.47 -17.70 -8.50
CA LYS A 154 10.27 -16.37 -9.14
C LYS A 154 9.68 -15.32 -8.20
N LYS A 155 9.56 -15.61 -6.92
CA LYS A 155 8.96 -14.67 -5.92
C LYS A 155 9.68 -13.32 -5.89
N ALA A 156 11.00 -13.33 -5.75
CA ALA A 156 11.81 -12.12 -5.73
C ALA A 156 11.65 -11.29 -7.01
N THR A 157 11.67 -11.94 -8.19
CA THR A 157 11.48 -11.26 -9.47
C THR A 157 10.10 -10.61 -9.57
N TRP A 158 9.04 -11.27 -9.09
CA TRP A 158 7.68 -10.74 -9.13
C TRP A 158 7.50 -9.55 -8.19
N LEU A 159 8.05 -9.64 -6.98
CA LEU A 159 8.07 -8.52 -6.04
C LEU A 159 8.90 -7.35 -6.58
N ALA A 160 10.05 -7.62 -7.21
CA ALA A 160 10.86 -6.59 -7.84
C ALA A 160 10.09 -5.86 -8.96
N CYS A 161 9.38 -6.58 -9.84
CA CYS A 161 8.52 -5.99 -10.86
C CYS A 161 7.42 -5.12 -10.25
N PHE A 162 6.81 -5.57 -9.14
CA PHE A 162 5.79 -4.82 -8.43
C PHE A 162 6.35 -3.53 -7.80
N TYR A 163 7.48 -3.64 -7.10
CA TYR A 163 8.12 -2.48 -6.46
C TYR A 163 8.71 -1.49 -7.45
N LEU A 164 9.11 -1.93 -8.65
CA LEU A 164 9.53 -1.04 -9.73
C LEU A 164 8.40 -0.09 -10.19
N CYS A 165 7.13 -0.47 -10.00
CA CYS A 165 6.00 0.40 -10.28
C CYS A 165 5.95 1.65 -9.37
N ILE A 166 6.63 1.65 -8.21
CA ILE A 166 6.68 2.78 -7.29
C ILE A 166 7.40 3.98 -7.92
N PRO A 167 8.72 3.91 -8.21
CA PRO A 167 9.41 5.05 -8.83
C PRO A 167 8.85 5.40 -10.21
N LEU A 168 8.43 4.39 -10.98
CA LEU A 168 7.84 4.62 -12.30
C LEU A 168 6.50 5.37 -12.19
N GLY A 169 5.64 5.01 -11.23
CA GLY A 169 4.37 5.69 -10.99
C GLY A 169 4.57 7.14 -10.57
N VAL A 170 5.47 7.41 -9.61
CA VAL A 170 5.79 8.78 -9.16
C VAL A 170 6.32 9.63 -10.32
N ALA A 171 7.24 9.10 -11.11
CA ALA A 171 7.81 9.80 -12.24
C ALA A 171 6.78 10.09 -13.34
N CYS A 172 5.93 9.11 -13.66
CA CYS A 172 4.79 9.32 -14.56
C CYS A 172 3.83 10.39 -14.00
N GLY A 173 3.65 10.42 -12.68
CA GLY A 173 2.84 11.42 -11.98
C GLY A 173 3.40 12.84 -12.11
N PHE A 174 4.72 13.03 -12.01
CA PHE A 174 5.34 14.34 -12.28
C PHE A 174 5.04 14.80 -13.70
N MET A 175 5.33 13.95 -14.71
CA MET A 175 5.09 14.29 -16.10
C MET A 175 3.60 14.54 -16.39
N TYR A 176 2.73 13.69 -15.89
CA TYR A 176 1.29 13.82 -16.02
C TYR A 176 0.77 15.10 -15.34
N GLY A 177 1.19 15.37 -14.10
CA GLY A 177 0.89 16.59 -13.36
C GLY A 177 1.40 17.83 -14.07
N GLY A 178 2.62 17.78 -14.64
CA GLY A 178 3.19 18.85 -15.46
C GLY A 178 2.35 19.14 -16.70
N ILE A 179 1.89 18.11 -17.42
CA ILE A 179 1.09 18.25 -18.65
C ILE A 179 -0.34 18.72 -18.33
N VAL A 180 -1.04 18.03 -17.44
CA VAL A 180 -2.45 18.30 -17.15
C VAL A 180 -2.60 19.51 -16.23
N GLY A 181 -1.85 19.56 -15.12
CA GLY A 181 -1.89 20.66 -14.16
C GLY A 181 -1.32 21.97 -14.72
N GLY A 182 -0.33 21.90 -15.60
CA GLY A 182 0.25 23.05 -16.28
C GLY A 182 -0.58 23.55 -17.48
N SER A 183 -1.63 22.81 -17.88
CA SER A 183 -2.49 23.22 -18.98
C SER A 183 -3.41 24.37 -18.59
N PRO A 184 -3.44 25.48 -19.35
CA PRO A 184 -4.33 26.61 -19.07
C PRO A 184 -5.83 26.27 -19.14
N ARG A 185 -6.17 25.16 -19.83
CA ARG A 185 -7.57 24.72 -20.02
C ARG A 185 -8.05 23.74 -18.98
N LEU A 186 -7.16 22.91 -18.44
CA LEU A 186 -7.50 21.81 -17.54
C LEU A 186 -7.22 22.19 -16.08
N GLY A 187 -5.96 22.44 -15.74
CA GLY A 187 -5.55 22.76 -14.39
C GLY A 187 -5.49 21.55 -13.44
N TRP A 188 -5.07 21.78 -12.20
CA TRP A 188 -4.80 20.73 -11.22
C TRP A 188 -6.02 19.87 -10.84
N ARG A 189 -7.24 20.45 -10.89
CA ARG A 189 -8.47 19.71 -10.56
C ARG A 189 -8.72 18.56 -11.52
N TRP A 190 -8.47 18.78 -12.81
CA TRP A 190 -8.62 17.74 -13.82
C TRP A 190 -7.59 16.64 -13.67
N ALA A 191 -6.40 16.93 -13.13
CA ALA A 191 -5.42 15.89 -12.86
C ALA A 191 -6.01 14.83 -11.91
N PHE A 192 -6.57 15.22 -10.77
CA PHE A 192 -7.21 14.27 -9.85
C PHE A 192 -8.51 13.65 -10.37
N ALA A 193 -9.32 14.40 -11.11
CA ALA A 193 -10.55 13.86 -11.68
C ALA A 193 -10.26 12.72 -12.68
N LEU A 194 -9.29 12.90 -13.57
CA LEU A 194 -8.92 11.89 -14.56
C LEU A 194 -8.30 10.64 -13.91
N GLU A 195 -7.49 10.81 -12.86
CA GLU A 195 -6.94 9.68 -12.09
C GLU A 195 -8.05 8.86 -11.44
N SER A 196 -9.02 9.53 -10.82
CA SER A 196 -10.19 8.86 -10.23
C SER A 196 -10.96 8.08 -11.29
N VAL A 197 -11.22 8.68 -12.46
CA VAL A 197 -11.91 8.00 -13.57
C VAL A 197 -11.08 6.83 -14.09
N ALA A 198 -9.76 6.95 -14.19
CA ALA A 198 -8.88 5.87 -14.65
C ALA A 198 -8.88 4.65 -13.71
N MET A 199 -9.05 4.85 -12.40
CA MET A 199 -9.13 3.76 -11.42
C MET A 199 -10.51 3.06 -11.40
N LEU A 200 -11.59 3.73 -11.80
CA LEU A 200 -12.95 3.18 -11.76
C LEU A 200 -13.08 1.80 -12.42
N PRO A 201 -12.61 1.56 -13.67
CA PRO A 201 -12.72 0.25 -14.30
C PRO A 201 -12.02 -0.86 -13.49
N VAL A 202 -10.89 -0.54 -12.86
CA VAL A 202 -10.12 -1.47 -12.03
C VAL A 202 -10.91 -1.84 -10.77
N VAL A 203 -11.48 -0.85 -10.09
CA VAL A 203 -12.32 -1.06 -8.90
C VAL A 203 -13.59 -1.86 -9.25
N MET A 204 -14.26 -1.53 -10.35
CA MET A 204 -15.44 -2.26 -10.84
C MET A 204 -15.08 -3.72 -11.16
N PHE A 205 -13.97 -3.94 -11.84
CA PHE A 205 -13.48 -5.28 -12.15
C PHE A 205 -13.20 -6.09 -10.88
N CYS A 206 -12.47 -5.52 -9.90
CA CYS A 206 -12.17 -6.20 -8.64
C CYS A 206 -13.43 -6.48 -7.81
N SER A 207 -14.42 -5.59 -7.84
CA SER A 207 -15.68 -5.75 -7.12
C SER A 207 -16.57 -6.81 -7.75
N ALA A 208 -16.60 -6.90 -9.08
CA ALA A 208 -17.40 -7.86 -9.84
C ALA A 208 -16.76 -9.26 -9.90
N SER A 209 -15.43 -9.35 -9.73
CA SER A 209 -14.71 -10.62 -9.82
C SER A 209 -14.95 -11.50 -8.60
N HIS A 210 -14.93 -12.82 -8.81
CA HIS A 210 -14.96 -13.77 -7.70
C HIS A 210 -13.78 -13.54 -6.76
N PRO A 211 -14.01 -13.53 -5.42
CA PRO A 211 -12.99 -13.24 -4.45
C PRO A 211 -11.91 -14.35 -4.46
N ILE A 212 -10.66 -13.94 -4.58
CA ILE A 212 -9.50 -14.85 -4.56
C ILE A 212 -9.05 -14.99 -3.10
N PRO A 213 -9.04 -16.21 -2.52
CA PRO A 213 -8.52 -16.42 -1.17
C PRO A 213 -6.99 -16.45 -1.18
N MET A 214 -6.37 -15.86 -0.17
CA MET A 214 -4.93 -16.04 0.09
C MET A 214 -4.66 -17.44 0.69
N ARG A 215 -3.54 -18.03 0.33
CA ARG A 215 -3.04 -19.27 0.93
C ARG A 215 -2.64 -18.97 2.38
N GLY A 216 -3.20 -19.69 3.34
CA GLY A 216 -2.87 -19.51 4.78
C GLY A 216 -3.82 -18.61 5.58
N VAL A 217 -4.72 -17.87 4.96
CA VAL A 217 -5.83 -17.21 5.65
C VAL A 217 -7.07 -18.08 5.51
N SER A 218 -7.27 -19.03 6.43
CA SER A 218 -8.56 -19.71 6.54
C SER A 218 -9.57 -18.72 7.08
N VAL A 219 -10.36 -18.13 6.21
CA VAL A 219 -11.59 -17.44 6.61
C VAL A 219 -12.47 -18.53 7.21
N SER A 220 -12.60 -18.56 8.54
CA SER A 220 -13.57 -19.42 9.20
C SER A 220 -14.94 -19.06 8.63
N SER A 221 -15.45 -19.93 7.77
CA SER A 221 -16.73 -19.80 7.12
C SER A 221 -17.83 -19.72 8.18
N VAL A 222 -18.32 -18.51 8.41
CA VAL A 222 -19.65 -18.29 9.01
C VAL A 222 -20.61 -18.56 7.87
N SER A 223 -21.03 -19.79 7.75
CA SER A 223 -22.38 -20.15 7.25
C SER A 223 -22.45 -21.62 6.93
N SER A 224 -23.02 -22.38 7.76
CA SER A 224 -23.99 -23.36 7.33
C SER A 224 -25.14 -23.30 8.31
N VAL A 225 -26.18 -22.64 7.90
CA VAL A 225 -27.52 -22.92 8.42
C VAL A 225 -27.79 -24.38 8.08
N PRO A 226 -28.06 -25.26 9.06
CA PRO A 226 -28.53 -26.60 8.74
C PRO A 226 -29.95 -26.46 8.22
N THR A 227 -30.15 -26.79 6.96
CA THR A 227 -31.48 -27.20 6.44
C THR A 227 -31.70 -28.62 6.93
N ASP A 228 -32.59 -28.75 7.90
CA ASP A 228 -33.21 -30.02 8.28
C ASP A 228 -33.94 -30.62 7.10
N GLY A 229 -33.77 -31.91 6.90
CA GLY A 229 -34.70 -32.68 6.06
C GLY A 229 -34.21 -34.05 5.62
N ALA A 230 -34.69 -35.07 6.35
CA ALA A 230 -34.99 -36.46 5.90
C ALA A 230 -33.79 -37.35 5.49
N GLY A 231 -33.42 -38.40 6.22
CA GLY A 231 -34.24 -39.61 6.29
C GLY A 231 -33.44 -40.82 5.80
N GLU A 232 -33.38 -41.88 6.62
CA GLU A 232 -33.19 -43.30 6.31
C GLU A 232 -31.81 -43.78 5.83
N SER A 233 -31.21 -44.67 6.50
CA SER A 233 -31.42 -46.01 7.03
C SER A 233 -30.31 -46.95 6.55
N SER A 234 -29.86 -47.77 7.50
CA SER A 234 -29.39 -49.19 7.41
C SER A 234 -28.04 -49.49 6.73
N SER A 235 -27.24 -50.10 7.46
CA SER A 235 -26.89 -51.48 7.74
C SER A 235 -25.47 -51.84 7.34
N ASP A 236 -24.81 -52.35 8.28
CA ASP A 236 -24.19 -53.66 8.49
C ASP A 236 -22.73 -53.95 8.04
N ALA A 237 -22.10 -54.57 9.04
CA ALA A 237 -21.10 -55.62 9.02
C ALA A 237 -19.63 -55.26 8.70
N GLY A 238 -18.72 -55.39 9.67
CA GLY A 238 -18.12 -56.62 10.06
C GLY A 238 -16.61 -56.60 10.00
N GLY A 239 -15.93 -57.05 11.06
CA GLY A 239 -14.62 -57.66 11.10
C GLY A 239 -13.45 -56.76 11.48
N ASP A 240 -12.97 -56.79 12.61
CA ASP A 240 -12.24 -57.76 13.45
C ASP A 240 -10.73 -57.52 13.46
N THR A 241 -10.20 -57.69 14.68
CA THR A 241 -8.83 -57.89 15.16
C THR A 241 -7.96 -56.61 15.26
N GLY A 242 -7.43 -56.36 16.38
CA GLY A 242 -6.86 -56.86 17.59
C GLY A 242 -5.88 -55.89 18.12
N ASP A 243 -5.96 -55.72 19.32
CA ASP A 243 -5.15 -56.00 20.48
C ASP A 243 -4.32 -54.83 21.04
N GLU A 244 -4.49 -54.74 22.24
CA GLU A 244 -3.89 -54.67 23.57
C GLU A 244 -3.59 -53.30 24.14
N THR A 245 -4.30 -53.05 25.23
CA THR A 245 -3.94 -52.89 26.67
C THR A 245 -3.26 -51.55 27.06
N LEU A 246 -3.66 -50.88 28.10
CA LEU A 246 -3.95 -51.12 29.49
C LEU A 246 -4.50 -49.90 30.22
N LEU A 247 -5.61 -50.11 30.98
CA LEU A 247 -5.91 -49.75 32.39
C LEU A 247 -6.01 -48.30 32.88
N GLY A 248 -7.14 -48.10 33.52
CA GLY A 248 -7.39 -47.19 34.64
C GLY A 248 -8.82 -46.63 34.70
N GLU A 249 -9.82 -47.45 35.10
CA GLU A 249 -10.72 -47.39 36.28
C GLU A 249 -10.89 -45.98 36.87
N THR A 250 -12.04 -45.52 37.26
CA THR A 250 -13.35 -45.90 37.82
C THR A 250 -14.14 -44.63 38.00
N ARG A 251 -15.41 -44.52 37.88
CA ARG A 251 -16.51 -44.95 38.74
C ARG A 251 -17.86 -44.36 38.30
N VAL A 252 -18.82 -45.18 38.38
CA VAL A 252 -20.26 -45.05 38.17
C VAL A 252 -20.92 -44.14 39.21
N GLY A 253 -21.95 -43.42 38.79
CA GLY A 253 -22.93 -42.78 39.65
C GLY A 253 -24.24 -42.53 38.90
N SER A 254 -25.19 -43.42 39.11
CA SER A 254 -26.57 -43.43 38.57
C SER A 254 -27.45 -42.41 39.27
N GLY A 255 -28.47 -41.95 38.57
CA GLY A 255 -29.70 -41.55 39.26
C GLY A 255 -30.55 -40.44 38.64
N GLY A 256 -31.68 -40.83 38.06
CA GLY A 256 -32.92 -40.09 38.30
C GLY A 256 -33.49 -39.19 37.24
N GLU A 257 -34.42 -39.69 36.49
CA GLU A 257 -35.45 -38.99 35.74
C GLU A 257 -36.17 -37.93 36.57
N ARG A 258 -36.42 -36.77 35.98
CA ARG A 258 -37.73 -36.08 36.12
C ARG A 258 -38.02 -35.18 34.92
N MET A 259 -39.10 -35.51 34.30
CA MET A 259 -39.89 -34.77 33.34
C MET A 259 -40.40 -33.46 33.93
N GLY A 260 -40.26 -32.35 33.21
CA GLY A 260 -40.78 -31.05 33.60
C GLY A 260 -40.89 -30.10 32.37
N THR A 261 -42.08 -30.02 31.84
CA THR A 261 -42.62 -29.13 30.81
C THR A 261 -42.39 -27.66 31.16
N GLY A 262 -42.01 -26.83 30.16
CA GLY A 262 -42.13 -25.38 30.27
C GLY A 262 -41.23 -24.62 29.33
N GLY A 263 -41.61 -24.53 28.06
CA GLY A 263 -40.87 -23.70 27.07
C GLY A 263 -40.97 -22.21 27.39
N ARG A 264 -39.85 -21.59 27.65
CA ARG A 264 -39.63 -20.16 27.38
C ARG A 264 -38.31 -20.03 26.68
N ARG A 265 -38.34 -19.89 25.34
CA ARG A 265 -37.19 -19.45 24.53
C ARG A 265 -36.74 -18.10 25.04
N ARG A 266 -35.67 -18.09 25.84
CA ARG A 266 -34.87 -16.89 26.09
C ARG A 266 -34.15 -16.54 24.81
N LEU A 267 -34.61 -15.50 24.13
CA LEU A 267 -33.81 -14.77 23.15
C LEU A 267 -32.58 -14.22 23.88
N ARG A 268 -31.50 -14.96 23.81
CA ARG A 268 -30.18 -14.55 24.32
C ARG A 268 -29.71 -13.40 23.46
N ARG A 269 -29.66 -12.20 24.05
CA ARG A 269 -29.10 -10.99 23.45
C ARG A 269 -27.72 -11.29 22.82
N VAL A 270 -27.65 -11.27 21.51
CA VAL A 270 -26.41 -11.38 20.70
C VAL A 270 -25.64 -10.04 20.68
N GLY A 271 -25.87 -9.17 21.63
CA GLY A 271 -25.33 -7.80 21.64
C GLY A 271 -24.05 -7.56 22.43
N SER A 272 -23.50 -8.55 23.16
CA SER A 272 -22.30 -8.29 23.97
C SER A 272 -21.01 -8.99 23.50
N SER A 273 -21.10 -9.86 22.50
CA SER A 273 -19.97 -10.67 22.04
C SER A 273 -19.01 -9.91 21.10
N SER A 274 -19.51 -8.96 20.31
CA SER A 274 -18.67 -8.26 19.31
C SER A 274 -17.72 -7.24 19.96
N ALA A 275 -18.15 -6.55 20.99
CA ALA A 275 -17.30 -5.57 21.70
C ALA A 275 -16.18 -6.25 22.52
N HIS A 276 -16.45 -7.44 23.06
CA HIS A 276 -15.45 -8.20 23.82
C HIS A 276 -14.38 -8.81 22.88
N LEU A 277 -14.80 -9.31 21.70
CA LEU A 277 -13.91 -9.82 20.66
C LEU A 277 -13.01 -8.71 20.07
N SER A 278 -13.54 -7.50 19.91
CA SER A 278 -12.77 -6.34 19.47
C SER A 278 -11.68 -5.94 20.46
N LYS A 279 -12.00 -5.90 21.76
CA LYS A 279 -11.05 -5.55 22.83
C LYS A 279 -9.92 -6.60 22.97
N THR A 280 -10.24 -7.87 22.80
CA THR A 280 -9.23 -8.95 22.88
C THR A 280 -8.27 -8.89 21.69
N ALA A 281 -8.79 -8.70 20.48
CA ALA A 281 -7.97 -8.56 19.27
C ALA A 281 -7.04 -7.31 19.33
N THR A 282 -7.55 -6.20 19.85
CA THR A 282 -6.73 -4.99 20.05
C THR A 282 -5.63 -5.22 21.09
N LYS A 283 -5.93 -5.95 22.16
CA LYS A 283 -4.97 -6.25 23.23
C LYS A 283 -3.87 -7.21 22.75
N GLU A 284 -4.23 -8.20 21.94
CA GLU A 284 -3.27 -9.10 21.28
C GLU A 284 -2.37 -8.35 20.30
N PHE A 285 -2.95 -7.52 19.45
CA PHE A 285 -2.19 -6.67 18.53
C PHE A 285 -1.21 -5.74 19.28
N MET A 286 -1.65 -5.07 20.35
CA MET A 286 -0.78 -4.20 21.16
C MET A 286 0.35 -4.97 21.84
N ARG A 287 0.08 -6.18 22.30
CA ARG A 287 1.10 -7.05 22.90
C ARG A 287 2.14 -7.49 21.87
N ASP A 288 1.69 -7.90 20.69
CA ASP A 288 2.56 -8.34 19.60
C ASP A 288 3.42 -7.16 19.08
N ALA A 289 2.81 -6.00 18.91
CA ALA A 289 3.52 -4.76 18.57
C ALA A 289 4.57 -4.37 19.62
N ALA A 290 4.21 -4.45 20.92
CA ALA A 290 5.16 -4.20 22.00
C ALA A 290 6.30 -5.22 22.03
N GLY A 291 6.04 -6.47 21.65
CA GLY A 291 7.07 -7.51 21.49
C GLY A 291 8.07 -7.15 20.38
N LEU A 292 7.58 -6.72 19.21
CA LEU A 292 8.41 -6.28 18.09
C LEU A 292 9.25 -5.06 18.43
N LEU A 293 8.67 -4.07 19.12
CA LEU A 293 9.37 -2.86 19.55
C LEU A 293 10.46 -3.11 20.61
N ARG A 294 10.48 -4.27 21.25
CA ARG A 294 11.57 -4.68 22.16
C ARG A 294 12.72 -5.36 21.46
N HIS A 295 12.55 -5.74 20.20
CA HIS A 295 13.61 -6.41 19.43
C HIS A 295 14.54 -5.36 18.79
N PRO A 296 15.82 -5.24 19.20
CA PRO A 296 16.67 -4.13 18.79
C PRO A 296 16.94 -4.10 17.28
N VAL A 297 17.08 -5.25 16.64
CA VAL A 297 17.29 -5.34 15.18
C VAL A 297 16.06 -4.78 14.44
N TYR A 298 14.86 -5.13 14.88
CA TYR A 298 13.62 -4.60 14.28
C TYR A 298 13.54 -3.08 14.41
N VAL A 299 13.79 -2.56 15.61
CA VAL A 299 13.73 -1.11 15.87
C VAL A 299 14.76 -0.35 15.04
N MET A 300 16.01 -0.85 14.95
CA MET A 300 17.05 -0.22 14.13
C MET A 300 16.72 -0.25 12.64
N THR A 301 16.19 -1.37 12.13
CA THR A 301 15.77 -1.48 10.72
C THR A 301 14.65 -0.51 10.41
N VAL A 302 13.62 -0.45 11.26
CA VAL A 302 12.49 0.47 11.09
C VAL A 302 12.96 1.93 11.18
N ALA A 303 13.80 2.28 12.13
CA ALA A 303 14.35 3.64 12.27
C ALA A 303 15.17 4.05 11.03
N GLY A 304 16.01 3.15 10.51
CA GLY A 304 16.75 3.37 9.28
C GLY A 304 15.84 3.56 8.06
N TYR A 305 14.80 2.74 7.96
CA TYR A 305 13.80 2.86 6.87
C TYR A 305 12.98 4.16 6.96
N VAL A 306 12.61 4.59 8.18
CA VAL A 306 11.94 5.88 8.41
C VAL A 306 12.83 7.05 7.98
N ALA A 307 14.11 7.05 8.37
CA ALA A 307 15.05 8.09 7.96
C ALA A 307 15.22 8.13 6.44
N TYR A 308 15.41 6.98 5.80
CA TYR A 308 15.47 6.84 4.34
C TYR A 308 14.21 7.40 3.66
N THR A 309 13.03 6.97 4.12
CA THR A 309 11.74 7.39 3.54
C THR A 309 11.51 8.89 3.72
N ALA A 310 11.94 9.49 4.83
CA ALA A 310 11.86 10.92 5.07
C ALA A 310 12.68 11.71 4.03
N VAL A 311 13.92 11.29 3.76
CA VAL A 311 14.79 11.92 2.75
C VAL A 311 14.18 11.82 1.36
N ILE A 312 13.80 10.63 0.93
CA ILE A 312 13.15 10.42 -0.38
C ILE A 312 11.85 11.22 -0.50
N GLY A 313 11.06 11.28 0.58
CA GLY A 313 9.83 12.07 0.63
C GLY A 313 10.06 13.56 0.41
N VAL A 314 11.12 14.13 0.99
CA VAL A 314 11.48 15.54 0.76
C VAL A 314 11.81 15.79 -0.71
N TYR A 315 12.66 14.97 -1.32
CA TYR A 315 13.01 15.13 -2.74
C TYR A 315 11.82 14.87 -3.67
N ALA A 316 10.99 13.89 -3.36
CA ALA A 316 9.79 13.61 -4.14
C ALA A 316 8.78 14.77 -4.10
N VAL A 317 8.63 15.45 -2.96
CA VAL A 317 7.64 16.55 -2.81
C VAL A 317 8.19 17.88 -3.28
N TRP A 318 9.46 18.18 -2.96
CA TRP A 318 10.03 19.52 -3.17
C TRP A 318 11.03 19.58 -4.34
N GLY A 319 11.52 18.41 -4.84
CA GLY A 319 12.53 18.34 -5.88
C GLY A 319 12.24 19.20 -7.11
N PRO A 320 11.07 19.03 -7.78
CA PRO A 320 10.75 19.83 -8.97
C PRO A 320 10.70 21.32 -8.70
N LYS A 321 10.14 21.74 -7.57
CA LYS A 321 10.09 23.17 -7.17
C LYS A 321 11.47 23.74 -6.85
N ALA A 322 12.28 22.98 -6.11
CA ALA A 322 13.63 23.39 -5.74
C ALA A 322 14.51 23.51 -6.99
N ALA A 323 14.46 22.52 -7.88
CA ALA A 323 15.23 22.56 -9.13
C ALA A 323 14.86 23.77 -9.99
N LYS A 324 13.55 24.08 -10.10
CA LYS A 324 13.10 25.29 -10.81
C LYS A 324 13.60 26.56 -10.15
N ALA A 325 13.59 26.63 -8.80
CA ALA A 325 14.07 27.81 -8.07
C ALA A 325 15.57 28.03 -8.22
N VAL A 326 16.37 26.95 -8.30
CA VAL A 326 17.83 27.02 -8.47
C VAL A 326 18.22 27.32 -9.93
N PHE A 327 17.48 26.78 -10.90
CA PHE A 327 17.78 26.92 -12.35
C PHE A 327 16.64 27.57 -13.14
N PRO A 328 16.22 28.80 -12.82
CA PRO A 328 15.07 29.45 -13.47
C PRO A 328 15.29 29.73 -14.95
N ASP A 329 16.54 29.92 -15.39
CA ASP A 329 16.90 30.23 -16.78
C ASP A 329 16.76 29.01 -17.70
N VAL A 330 16.93 27.81 -17.17
CA VAL A 330 16.82 26.53 -17.90
C VAL A 330 15.43 25.95 -17.77
N LEU A 331 14.91 25.88 -16.55
CA LEU A 331 13.58 25.36 -16.24
C LEU A 331 12.58 26.51 -16.23
N LYS A 332 12.17 26.97 -17.41
CA LYS A 332 11.33 28.16 -17.56
C LYS A 332 9.93 28.01 -17.01
N THR A 333 9.35 26.83 -17.14
CA THR A 333 8.01 26.52 -16.65
C THR A 333 8.06 25.48 -15.51
N PRO A 334 7.04 25.42 -14.64
CA PRO A 334 6.92 24.31 -13.67
C PRO A 334 6.91 22.94 -14.33
N SER A 335 6.26 22.83 -15.49
CA SER A 335 6.17 21.58 -16.26
C SER A 335 7.54 21.11 -16.78
N ASP A 336 8.48 22.04 -17.10
CA ASP A 336 9.84 21.65 -17.50
C ASP A 336 10.56 20.92 -16.37
N ALA A 337 10.43 21.43 -15.14
CA ALA A 337 11.02 20.81 -13.96
C ALA A 337 10.39 19.43 -13.68
N ASP A 338 9.07 19.33 -13.76
CA ASP A 338 8.34 18.08 -13.57
C ASP A 338 8.76 17.01 -14.60
N PHE A 339 8.90 17.43 -15.87
CA PHE A 339 9.28 16.51 -16.94
C PHE A 339 10.73 16.02 -16.81
N VAL A 340 11.67 16.94 -16.54
CA VAL A 340 13.10 16.60 -16.42
C VAL A 340 13.32 15.69 -15.20
N LEU A 341 12.79 16.07 -14.03
CA LEU A 341 12.97 15.27 -12.82
C LEU A 341 12.22 13.94 -12.93
N GLY A 342 11.02 13.93 -13.52
CA GLY A 342 10.29 12.70 -13.78
C GLY A 342 11.11 11.72 -14.63
N LEU A 343 11.73 12.19 -15.70
CA LEU A 343 12.58 11.36 -16.56
C LEU A 343 13.81 10.82 -15.81
N VAL A 344 14.46 11.67 -15.01
CA VAL A 344 15.59 11.25 -14.16
C VAL A 344 15.15 10.18 -13.17
N THR A 345 14.01 10.34 -12.51
CA THR A 345 13.46 9.38 -11.54
C THR A 345 13.11 8.04 -12.19
N VAL A 346 12.61 8.01 -13.45
CA VAL A 346 12.40 6.75 -14.19
C VAL A 346 13.72 5.98 -14.34
N VAL A 347 14.76 6.68 -14.85
CA VAL A 347 16.06 6.05 -15.11
C VAL A 347 16.72 5.62 -13.80
N ALA A 348 16.72 6.49 -12.79
CA ALA A 348 17.28 6.23 -11.48
C ALA A 348 16.56 5.10 -10.77
N GLY A 349 15.23 5.10 -10.78
CA GLY A 349 14.40 4.08 -10.13
C GLY A 349 14.61 2.70 -10.73
N ALA A 350 14.56 2.58 -12.06
CA ALA A 350 14.80 1.32 -12.74
C ALA A 350 16.24 0.81 -12.54
N GLY A 351 17.22 1.69 -12.76
CA GLY A 351 18.65 1.36 -12.62
C GLY A 351 19.02 1.02 -11.16
N GLY A 352 18.59 1.84 -10.21
CA GLY A 352 18.88 1.66 -8.80
C GLY A 352 18.31 0.35 -8.25
N THR A 353 17.04 0.07 -8.52
CA THR A 353 16.40 -1.18 -8.09
C THR A 353 17.09 -2.41 -8.67
N ALA A 354 17.47 -2.38 -9.97
CA ALA A 354 18.21 -3.47 -10.58
C ALA A 354 19.61 -3.67 -9.97
N ILE A 355 20.34 -2.56 -9.75
CA ILE A 355 21.67 -2.59 -9.10
C ILE A 355 21.55 -3.16 -7.69
N GLY A 356 20.53 -2.76 -6.92
CA GLY A 356 20.28 -3.25 -5.56
C GLY A 356 20.09 -4.76 -5.50
N GLY A 357 19.25 -5.30 -6.38
CA GLY A 357 19.04 -6.75 -6.50
C GLY A 357 20.33 -7.50 -6.83
N ILE A 358 21.06 -7.06 -7.85
CA ILE A 358 22.35 -7.65 -8.26
C ILE A 358 23.39 -7.57 -7.14
N ALA A 359 23.43 -6.46 -6.39
CA ALA A 359 24.39 -6.27 -5.31
C ALA A 359 24.16 -7.28 -4.17
N VAL A 360 22.90 -7.47 -3.76
CA VAL A 360 22.55 -8.44 -2.72
C VAL A 360 22.82 -9.86 -3.17
N ASP A 361 22.49 -10.22 -4.42
CA ASP A 361 22.77 -11.54 -4.97
C ASP A 361 24.26 -11.87 -5.00
N LYS A 362 25.12 -10.89 -5.38
CA LYS A 362 26.58 -11.07 -5.43
C LYS A 362 27.24 -11.11 -4.05
N LEU A 363 26.73 -10.38 -3.08
CA LEU A 363 27.26 -10.35 -1.72
C LEU A 363 26.79 -11.53 -0.87
N GLY A 364 25.85 -12.33 -1.38
CA GLY A 364 25.20 -13.41 -0.67
C GLY A 364 23.97 -12.91 0.09
N ASN A 365 22.85 -13.59 -0.08
CA ASN A 365 21.52 -13.24 0.44
C ASN A 365 21.41 -13.35 1.97
N SER A 366 22.27 -12.63 2.71
CA SER A 366 22.20 -12.51 4.17
C SER A 366 21.56 -11.19 4.57
N VAL A 367 20.84 -11.17 5.68
CA VAL A 367 20.23 -9.95 6.24
C VAL A 367 21.30 -8.88 6.52
N GLY A 368 22.48 -9.28 7.01
CA GLY A 368 23.58 -8.35 7.27
C GLY A 368 24.10 -7.66 6.00
N ASN A 369 24.26 -8.41 4.91
CA ASN A 369 24.68 -7.86 3.61
C ASN A 369 23.63 -6.93 3.02
N ALA A 370 22.36 -7.30 3.09
CA ALA A 370 21.25 -6.45 2.65
C ALA A 370 21.22 -5.12 3.41
N LEU A 371 21.33 -5.15 4.74
CA LEU A 371 21.39 -3.94 5.56
C LEU A 371 22.63 -3.08 5.25
N SER A 372 23.78 -3.70 4.97
CA SER A 372 24.99 -2.98 4.60
C SER A 372 24.85 -2.29 3.24
N VAL A 373 24.26 -2.96 2.25
CA VAL A 373 23.93 -2.35 0.94
C VAL A 373 23.02 -1.15 1.13
N CYS A 374 21.93 -1.29 1.91
CA CYS A 374 20.99 -0.20 2.20
C CYS A 374 21.72 1.00 2.88
N ALA A 375 22.55 0.74 3.89
CA ALA A 375 23.24 1.80 4.62
C ALA A 375 24.22 2.57 3.74
N VAL A 376 25.07 1.85 2.99
CA VAL A 376 26.07 2.48 2.12
C VAL A 376 25.41 3.24 0.97
N SER A 377 24.43 2.64 0.30
CA SER A 377 23.74 3.28 -0.82
C SER A 377 22.94 4.51 -0.40
N SER A 378 22.27 4.46 0.77
CA SER A 378 21.58 5.63 1.33
C SER A 378 22.54 6.75 1.68
N ALA A 379 23.68 6.45 2.30
CA ALA A 379 24.68 7.47 2.64
C ALA A 379 25.27 8.12 1.39
N VAL A 380 25.66 7.32 0.39
CA VAL A 380 26.16 7.83 -0.89
C VAL A 380 25.07 8.64 -1.63
N GLY A 381 23.85 8.13 -1.67
CA GLY A 381 22.72 8.80 -2.30
C GLY A 381 22.44 10.16 -1.67
N PHE A 382 22.42 10.24 -0.35
CA PHE A 382 22.23 11.49 0.38
C PHE A 382 23.31 12.53 0.03
N VAL A 383 24.61 12.16 0.10
CA VAL A 383 25.70 13.09 -0.23
C VAL A 383 25.61 13.59 -1.67
N LEU A 384 25.30 12.71 -2.62
CA LEU A 384 25.17 13.10 -4.03
C LEU A 384 23.98 14.02 -4.28
N LEU A 385 22.84 13.78 -3.61
CA LEU A 385 21.67 14.64 -3.72
C LEU A 385 21.92 16.03 -3.14
N GLU A 386 22.64 16.14 -2.01
CA GLU A 386 23.06 17.43 -1.46
C GLU A 386 24.00 18.17 -2.41
N LEU A 387 24.99 17.48 -2.97
CA LEU A 387 25.91 18.06 -3.95
C LEU A 387 25.19 18.52 -5.22
N ALA A 388 24.12 17.84 -5.63
CA ALA A 388 23.29 18.27 -6.74
C ALA A 388 22.70 19.67 -6.49
N PHE A 389 22.06 19.89 -5.36
CA PHE A 389 21.43 21.19 -5.04
C PHE A 389 22.44 22.30 -4.67
N LEU A 390 23.66 21.95 -4.33
CA LEU A 390 24.77 22.90 -4.14
C LEU A 390 25.47 23.27 -5.45
N SER A 391 25.18 22.57 -6.56
CA SER A 391 25.81 22.83 -7.84
C SER A 391 25.26 24.10 -8.50
N THR A 392 26.15 24.87 -9.13
CA THR A 392 25.79 26.10 -9.88
C THR A 392 25.49 25.83 -11.37
N SER A 393 25.79 24.62 -11.85
CA SER A 393 25.62 24.22 -13.25
C SER A 393 24.53 23.16 -13.40
N PHE A 394 23.56 23.42 -14.27
CA PHE A 394 22.44 22.49 -14.52
C PHE A 394 22.87 21.08 -14.98
N PRO A 395 23.85 20.91 -15.91
CA PRO A 395 24.34 19.58 -16.26
C PRO A 395 24.97 18.83 -15.08
N ILE A 396 25.72 19.54 -14.22
CA ILE A 396 26.33 18.94 -13.01
C ILE A 396 25.23 18.55 -12.02
N PHE A 397 24.22 19.41 -11.83
CA PHE A 397 23.02 19.08 -11.06
C PHE A 397 22.39 17.78 -11.52
N LEU A 398 22.12 17.63 -12.82
CA LEU A 398 21.48 16.44 -13.38
C LEU A 398 22.29 15.16 -13.14
N VAL A 399 23.62 15.23 -13.30
CA VAL A 399 24.50 14.08 -13.07
C VAL A 399 24.48 13.66 -11.60
N PHE A 400 24.68 14.60 -10.68
CA PHE A 400 24.65 14.29 -9.24
C PHE A 400 23.26 13.85 -8.79
N PHE A 401 22.20 14.46 -9.29
CA PHE A 401 20.82 14.12 -8.98
C PHE A 401 20.48 12.70 -9.47
N LEU A 402 20.84 12.36 -10.72
CA LEU A 402 20.66 11.02 -11.27
C LEU A 402 21.41 9.95 -10.46
N LEU A 403 22.69 10.20 -10.15
CA LEU A 403 23.48 9.25 -9.38
C LEU A 403 22.98 9.13 -7.94
N GLY A 404 22.59 10.24 -7.34
CA GLY A 404 22.04 10.29 -5.99
C GLY A 404 20.72 9.54 -5.85
N GLU A 405 19.76 9.79 -6.77
CA GLU A 405 18.51 9.03 -6.82
C GLU A 405 18.75 7.55 -7.12
N THR A 406 19.66 7.23 -8.07
CA THR A 406 20.01 5.84 -8.37
C THR A 406 20.53 5.13 -7.11
N ALA A 407 21.44 5.75 -6.37
CA ALA A 407 21.96 5.19 -5.12
C ALA A 407 20.86 5.04 -4.06
N ALA A 408 19.94 5.99 -3.96
CA ALA A 408 18.79 5.89 -3.06
C ALA A 408 17.86 4.72 -3.45
N PHE A 409 17.55 4.54 -4.73
CA PHE A 409 16.69 3.44 -5.20
C PHE A 409 17.34 2.04 -5.13
N VAL A 410 18.67 1.94 -4.94
CA VAL A 410 19.34 0.67 -4.63
C VAL A 410 18.74 -0.01 -3.40
N THR A 411 18.23 0.74 -2.43
CA THR A 411 17.60 0.20 -1.21
C THR A 411 16.26 -0.50 -1.44
N GLN A 412 15.60 -0.29 -2.58
CA GLN A 412 14.25 -0.85 -2.84
C GLN A 412 14.25 -2.37 -3.01
N ALA A 413 15.31 -2.97 -3.53
CA ALA A 413 15.37 -4.41 -3.76
C ALA A 413 15.76 -5.23 -2.53
N PRO A 414 16.67 -4.75 -1.64
CA PRO A 414 17.05 -5.45 -0.41
C PRO A 414 15.97 -5.45 0.68
N ILE A 415 15.05 -4.51 0.67
CA ILE A 415 13.96 -4.36 1.63
C ILE A 415 12.80 -5.26 1.26
#